data_8a064231e64880f45bcd9c3140b7b980
#
_entry.id   8a064231e64880f45bcd9c3140b7b980
#
_cell.length_a   1.000
_cell.length_b   1.000
_cell.length_c   1.000
_cell.angle_alpha   90.00
_cell.angle_beta   90.00
_cell.angle_gamma   90.00
#
_symmetry.space_group_name_H-M   'P 1'
#
loop_
_entity.id
_entity.type
_entity.pdbx_description
1 polymer ?
#
loop_
_entity_poly.entity_id
_entity_poly.type
_entity_poly.pdbx_seq_one_letter_code
_entity_poly.pdbx_strand_id
1 'polypeptide(L)'
;MCIRDRGHPDRKHIPGVDMSSGSLGQGVSAAVGMALSAKMSGEDYRTYTLLGDGEIQEGQVWEAAMFAGARKLDNLVLIVDNNGLQIDGNIADVCSPYPIDKKFEAFNFHVINIDGNDFKQIAAAFAEARQTKGMPTAIIAKTVKGKGVSFMENQVSWHGTAPNDEQYEIAMEELRKAGEALCQK
;
A
#
# COMPACT_ATOMS: atom_id res chain seq x y z
N MET A 1 -13.83 -13.28 -12.73
CA MET A 1 -13.61 -11.97 -12.10
C MET A 1 -14.58 -11.81 -10.94
N CYS A 2 -14.09 -11.53 -9.74
CA CYS A 2 -14.97 -11.31 -8.60
C CYS A 2 -15.77 -10.02 -8.83
N ILE A 3 -17.08 -10.06 -8.65
CA ILE A 3 -17.96 -8.87 -8.82
C ILE A 3 -17.61 -7.73 -7.84
N ARG A 4 -16.73 -7.99 -6.87
CA ARG A 4 -16.21 -7.00 -5.89
C ARG A 4 -14.91 -6.34 -6.33
N ASP A 5 -14.27 -6.83 -7.39
CA ASP A 5 -13.03 -6.23 -7.89
C ASP A 5 -13.33 -4.86 -8.52
N ARG A 6 -12.51 -3.89 -8.17
CA ARG A 6 -12.61 -2.52 -8.65
C ARG A 6 -11.23 -2.04 -9.05
N GLY A 7 -11.13 -1.38 -10.19
CA GLY A 7 -9.89 -0.72 -10.61
C GLY A 7 -9.49 0.42 -9.67
N HIS A 8 -10.50 1.06 -9.06
CA HIS A 8 -10.31 2.08 -8.03
C HIS A 8 -11.17 1.75 -6.81
N PRO A 9 -10.66 1.90 -5.58
CA PRO A 9 -11.43 1.69 -4.36
C PRO A 9 -12.66 2.61 -4.32
N ASP A 10 -13.82 2.03 -4.05
CA ASP A 10 -15.06 2.78 -3.89
C ASP A 10 -15.74 2.36 -2.58
N ARG A 11 -15.85 3.30 -1.65
CA ARG A 11 -16.42 3.10 -0.32
C ARG A 11 -17.87 2.58 -0.35
N LYS A 12 -18.61 2.82 -1.43
CA LYS A 12 -19.99 2.34 -1.57
C LYS A 12 -20.08 0.84 -1.84
N HIS A 13 -19.01 0.26 -2.34
CA HIS A 13 -19.00 -1.10 -2.86
C HIS A 13 -17.99 -2.02 -2.20
N ILE A 14 -16.99 -1.47 -1.49
CA ILE A 14 -15.91 -2.25 -0.87
C ILE A 14 -15.96 -2.08 0.64
N PRO A 15 -16.38 -3.12 1.40
CA PRO A 15 -16.35 -3.07 2.86
C PRO A 15 -14.92 -2.83 3.38
N GLY A 16 -14.78 -1.92 4.36
CA GLY A 16 -13.48 -1.57 4.95
C GLY A 16 -12.72 -0.48 4.20
N VAL A 17 -13.29 0.08 3.13
CA VAL A 17 -12.79 1.28 2.47
C VAL A 17 -13.65 2.47 2.87
N ASP A 18 -13.09 3.40 3.62
CA ASP A 18 -13.83 4.57 4.14
C ASP A 18 -13.81 5.75 3.17
N MET A 19 -12.83 5.79 2.27
CA MET A 19 -12.70 6.84 1.26
C MET A 19 -12.41 6.28 -0.12
N SER A 20 -13.21 6.68 -1.10
CA SER A 20 -12.93 6.41 -2.52
C SER A 20 -11.74 7.21 -2.99
N SER A 21 -10.83 6.58 -3.72
CA SER A 21 -9.64 7.22 -4.28
C SER A 21 -9.34 6.67 -5.69
N GLY A 22 -8.35 7.26 -6.36
CA GLY A 22 -7.94 6.90 -7.73
C GLY A 22 -7.09 8.00 -8.36
N SER A 23 -7.24 9.23 -7.91
CA SER A 23 -6.31 10.31 -8.22
C SER A 23 -5.09 10.19 -7.31
N LEU A 24 -3.94 9.86 -7.90
CA LEU A 24 -2.72 9.55 -7.16
C LEU A 24 -2.30 10.72 -6.25
N GLY A 25 -1.87 10.38 -5.04
CA GLY A 25 -1.42 11.33 -4.02
C GLY A 25 -2.54 12.04 -3.24
N GLN A 26 -3.81 12.01 -3.70
CA GLN A 26 -4.90 12.72 -3.04
C GLN A 26 -5.37 12.01 -1.76
N GLY A 27 -5.40 10.68 -1.77
CA GLY A 27 -5.86 9.88 -0.65
C GLY A 27 -5.06 10.10 0.64
N VAL A 28 -3.76 10.31 0.54
CA VAL A 28 -2.89 10.52 1.71
C VAL A 28 -3.21 11.83 2.43
N SER A 29 -3.51 12.91 1.71
CA SER A 29 -3.90 14.18 2.33
C SER A 29 -5.22 14.07 3.08
N ALA A 30 -6.19 13.35 2.52
CA ALA A 30 -7.44 13.07 3.21
C ALA A 30 -7.23 12.20 4.46
N ALA A 31 -6.37 11.16 4.37
CA ALA A 31 -6.00 10.32 5.51
C ALA A 31 -5.34 11.13 6.65
N VAL A 32 -4.48 12.09 6.31
CA VAL A 32 -3.89 13.03 7.28
C VAL A 32 -4.97 13.87 7.96
N GLY A 33 -5.94 14.38 7.19
CA GLY A 33 -7.08 15.11 7.72
C GLY A 33 -7.93 14.28 8.68
N MET A 34 -8.21 13.01 8.33
CA MET A 34 -8.96 12.08 9.21
C MET A 34 -8.18 11.79 10.51
N ALA A 35 -6.88 11.51 10.41
CA ALA A 35 -6.05 11.26 11.59
C ALA A 35 -5.98 12.48 12.52
N LEU A 36 -5.87 13.68 11.96
CA LEU A 36 -5.90 14.93 12.71
C LEU A 36 -7.25 15.15 13.38
N SER A 37 -8.35 14.90 12.66
CA SER A 37 -9.71 15.01 13.18
C SER A 37 -9.90 14.14 14.42
N ALA A 38 -9.47 12.86 14.37
CA ALA A 38 -9.54 11.98 15.54
C ALA A 38 -8.83 12.57 16.76
N LYS A 39 -7.60 13.09 16.58
CA LYS A 39 -6.86 13.71 17.67
C LYS A 39 -7.53 14.96 18.23
N MET A 40 -8.12 15.78 17.38
CA MET A 40 -8.82 17.00 17.82
C MET A 40 -10.13 16.69 18.56
N SER A 41 -10.82 15.63 18.15
CA SER A 41 -12.09 15.19 18.78
C SER A 41 -11.89 14.26 19.97
N GLY A 42 -10.64 13.83 20.25
CA GLY A 42 -10.35 12.88 21.32
C GLY A 42 -10.82 11.45 21.03
N GLU A 43 -10.98 11.11 19.74
CA GLU A 43 -11.40 9.78 19.31
C GLU A 43 -10.19 8.85 19.13
N ASP A 44 -10.39 7.56 19.43
CA ASP A 44 -9.33 6.53 19.40
C ASP A 44 -9.42 5.65 18.16
N TYR A 45 -9.46 6.25 16.97
CA TYR A 45 -9.31 5.49 15.73
C TYR A 45 -7.99 5.77 15.03
N ARG A 46 -7.55 4.80 14.24
CA ARG A 46 -6.36 4.88 13.40
C ARG A 46 -6.76 4.97 11.95
N THR A 47 -6.01 5.78 11.21
CA THR A 47 -6.18 5.92 9.77
C THR A 47 -5.06 5.18 9.07
N TYR A 48 -5.43 4.33 8.12
CA TYR A 48 -4.52 3.59 7.27
C TYR A 48 -4.69 4.06 5.84
N THR A 49 -3.57 4.24 5.12
CA THR A 49 -3.60 4.54 3.68
C THR A 49 -2.56 3.71 2.96
N LEU A 50 -2.96 3.13 1.84
CA LEU A 50 -2.10 2.34 0.96
C LEU A 50 -1.72 3.19 -0.24
N LEU A 51 -0.42 3.28 -0.51
CA LEU A 51 0.19 4.05 -1.58
C LEU A 51 1.01 3.11 -2.47
N GLY A 52 0.98 3.32 -3.78
CA GLY A 52 1.94 2.70 -4.69
C GLY A 52 3.29 3.43 -4.65
N ASP A 53 4.36 2.73 -4.97
CA ASP A 53 5.69 3.34 -5.08
C ASP A 53 5.80 4.32 -6.27
N GLY A 54 5.01 4.14 -7.33
CA GLY A 54 4.81 5.15 -8.39
C GLY A 54 4.00 6.34 -7.90
N GLU A 55 3.00 6.11 -7.05
CA GLU A 55 2.16 7.17 -6.49
C GLU A 55 2.94 8.15 -5.60
N ILE A 56 3.93 7.67 -4.85
CA ILE A 56 4.75 8.55 -4.00
C ILE A 56 5.69 9.48 -4.77
N GLN A 57 5.71 9.43 -6.09
CA GLN A 57 6.36 10.46 -6.92
C GLN A 57 5.58 11.78 -6.92
N GLU A 58 4.29 11.73 -6.57
CA GLU A 58 3.46 12.94 -6.43
C GLU A 58 3.94 13.82 -5.26
N GLY A 59 4.18 15.11 -5.53
CA GLY A 59 4.68 16.06 -4.52
C GLY A 59 3.76 16.17 -3.29
N GLN A 60 2.46 16.04 -3.50
CA GLN A 60 1.45 16.10 -2.44
C GLN A 60 1.63 15.01 -1.37
N VAL A 61 2.17 13.84 -1.71
CA VAL A 61 2.49 12.80 -0.73
C VAL A 61 3.51 13.31 0.31
N TRP A 62 4.53 14.02 -0.16
CA TRP A 62 5.60 14.55 0.70
C TRP A 62 5.13 15.77 1.50
N GLU A 63 4.26 16.60 0.94
CA GLU A 63 3.61 17.68 1.69
C GLU A 63 2.77 17.11 2.85
N ALA A 64 1.97 16.08 2.57
CA ALA A 64 1.19 15.38 3.58
C ALA A 64 2.07 14.70 4.64
N ALA A 65 3.18 14.06 4.22
CA ALA A 65 4.13 13.43 5.14
C ALA A 65 4.80 14.46 6.07
N MET A 66 5.24 15.59 5.52
CA MET A 66 5.82 16.69 6.31
C MET A 66 4.84 17.17 7.38
N PHE A 67 3.59 17.40 7.00
CA PHE A 67 2.55 17.83 7.94
C PHE A 67 2.27 16.78 9.01
N ALA A 68 2.14 15.50 8.62
CA ALA A 68 1.86 14.40 9.53
C ALA A 68 2.97 14.25 10.60
N GLY A 69 4.23 14.30 10.17
CA GLY A 69 5.36 14.27 11.09
C GLY A 69 5.41 15.47 12.02
N ALA A 70 5.22 16.70 11.51
CA ALA A 70 5.17 17.91 12.30
C ALA A 70 4.04 17.89 13.36
N ARG A 71 2.90 17.30 13.02
CA ARG A 71 1.74 17.16 13.93
C ARG A 71 1.80 15.92 14.80
N LYS A 72 2.83 15.07 14.64
CA LYS A 72 3.01 13.83 15.41
C LYS A 72 1.77 12.93 15.37
N LEU A 73 1.24 12.69 14.17
CA LEU A 73 0.00 11.92 13.97
C LEU A 73 0.27 10.42 14.16
N ASP A 74 0.47 9.98 15.40
CA ASP A 74 0.78 8.58 15.75
C ASP A 74 -0.40 7.60 15.57
N ASN A 75 -1.54 8.12 15.14
CA ASN A 75 -2.70 7.37 14.69
C ASN A 75 -2.79 7.26 13.15
N LEU A 76 -1.77 7.72 12.41
CA LEU A 76 -1.66 7.57 10.96
C LEU A 76 -0.64 6.49 10.60
N VAL A 77 -1.02 5.58 9.73
CA VAL A 77 -0.14 4.55 9.15
C VAL A 77 -0.20 4.64 7.64
N LEU A 78 0.93 4.96 7.01
CA LEU A 78 1.13 4.89 5.57
C LEU A 78 1.71 3.51 5.23
N ILE A 79 1.20 2.87 4.20
CA ILE A 79 1.72 1.60 3.69
C ILE A 79 2.12 1.84 2.25
N VAL A 80 3.38 1.60 1.90
CA VAL A 80 3.87 1.74 0.54
C VAL A 80 4.02 0.34 -0.07
N ASP A 81 3.22 0.05 -1.10
CA ASP A 81 3.40 -1.12 -1.96
C ASP A 81 4.62 -0.85 -2.88
N ASN A 82 5.78 -1.29 -2.41
CA ASN A 82 7.06 -1.12 -3.11
C ASN A 82 7.35 -2.31 -4.01
N ASN A 83 6.62 -2.41 -5.12
CA ASN A 83 6.80 -3.48 -6.11
C ASN A 83 7.86 -3.15 -7.19
N GLY A 84 8.32 -1.91 -7.27
CA GLY A 84 9.37 -1.46 -8.19
C GLY A 84 8.90 -1.17 -9.60
N LEU A 85 7.58 -1.22 -9.86
CA LEU A 85 7.01 -1.04 -11.19
C LEU A 85 5.89 0.01 -11.20
N GLN A 86 5.87 0.80 -12.24
CA GLN A 86 4.75 1.70 -12.57
C GLN A 86 4.30 1.47 -14.02
N ILE A 87 3.28 2.20 -14.46
CA ILE A 87 2.67 2.01 -15.78
C ILE A 87 3.66 2.16 -16.94
N ASP A 88 4.68 3.00 -16.78
CA ASP A 88 5.68 3.32 -17.80
C ASP A 88 6.95 2.45 -17.73
N GLY A 89 7.06 1.56 -16.73
CA GLY A 89 8.22 0.68 -16.60
C GLY A 89 8.73 0.50 -15.18
N ASN A 90 10.02 0.19 -15.07
CA ASN A 90 10.70 0.11 -13.80
C ASN A 90 10.78 1.50 -13.16
N ILE A 91 10.36 1.60 -11.91
CA ILE A 91 10.28 2.88 -11.20
C ILE A 91 11.62 3.59 -11.06
N ALA A 92 12.72 2.83 -10.96
CA ALA A 92 14.06 3.40 -10.87
C ALA A 92 14.51 4.09 -12.15
N ASP A 93 13.99 3.63 -13.30
CA ASP A 93 14.35 4.15 -14.63
C ASP A 93 13.45 5.32 -15.05
N VAL A 94 12.19 5.33 -14.57
CA VAL A 94 11.24 6.39 -14.91
C VAL A 94 11.44 7.63 -14.04
N CYS A 95 11.24 7.50 -12.73
CA CYS A 95 11.50 8.56 -11.75
C CYS A 95 11.71 7.92 -10.38
N SER A 96 12.95 7.68 -10.01
CA SER A 96 13.30 6.95 -8.81
C SER A 96 12.83 7.63 -7.52
N PRO A 97 11.94 7.03 -6.72
CA PRO A 97 11.56 7.56 -5.41
C PRO A 97 12.57 7.19 -4.31
N TYR A 98 13.58 6.38 -4.62
CA TYR A 98 14.54 5.85 -3.63
C TYR A 98 15.51 6.91 -3.12
N PRO A 99 16.01 6.77 -1.87
CA PRO A 99 15.62 5.80 -0.86
C PRO A 99 14.31 6.21 -0.17
N ILE A 100 13.29 5.36 -0.24
CA ILE A 100 11.94 5.67 0.28
C ILE A 100 11.93 5.75 1.80
N ASP A 101 12.56 4.78 2.46
CA ASP A 101 12.68 4.68 3.92
C ASP A 101 13.30 5.94 4.52
N LYS A 102 14.44 6.39 3.96
CA LYS A 102 15.17 7.57 4.45
C LYS A 102 14.38 8.88 4.27
N LYS A 103 13.57 8.96 3.24
CA LYS A 103 12.70 10.12 3.03
C LYS A 103 11.62 10.20 4.11
N PHE A 104 10.95 9.09 4.43
CA PHE A 104 9.97 9.08 5.52
C PHE A 104 10.63 9.30 6.89
N GLU A 105 11.80 8.72 7.15
CA GLU A 105 12.58 9.00 8.36
C GLU A 105 12.86 10.50 8.51
N ALA A 106 13.27 11.18 7.43
CA ALA A 106 13.55 12.63 7.42
C ALA A 106 12.31 13.48 7.74
N PHE A 107 11.10 12.97 7.47
CA PHE A 107 9.84 13.58 7.88
C PHE A 107 9.35 13.14 9.26
N ASN A 108 10.20 12.53 10.09
CA ASN A 108 9.90 12.05 11.44
C ASN A 108 8.83 10.94 11.49
N PHE A 109 8.85 10.03 10.53
CA PHE A 109 8.07 8.79 10.61
C PHE A 109 8.88 7.69 11.28
N HIS A 110 8.20 6.84 12.04
CA HIS A 110 8.69 5.52 12.38
C HIS A 110 8.58 4.63 11.13
N VAL A 111 9.70 4.11 10.63
CA VAL A 111 9.74 3.36 9.37
C VAL A 111 9.96 1.88 9.66
N ILE A 112 9.12 1.04 9.06
CA ILE A 112 9.18 -0.42 9.15
C ILE A 112 9.32 -0.99 7.75
N ASN A 113 10.43 -1.67 7.46
CA ASN A 113 10.64 -2.36 6.19
C ASN A 113 10.26 -3.83 6.32
N ILE A 114 9.42 -4.35 5.41
CA ILE A 114 8.94 -5.73 5.44
C ILE A 114 8.95 -6.38 4.05
N ASP A 115 8.94 -7.70 4.02
CA ASP A 115 8.44 -8.46 2.89
C ASP A 115 6.90 -8.36 2.89
N GLY A 116 6.35 -7.64 1.92
CA GLY A 116 4.91 -7.40 1.79
C GLY A 116 4.13 -8.63 1.29
N ASN A 117 4.80 -9.73 0.98
CA ASN A 117 4.18 -11.03 0.68
C ASN A 117 4.27 -12.02 1.85
N ASP A 118 4.84 -11.62 3.00
CA ASP A 118 4.89 -12.42 4.23
C ASP A 118 3.87 -11.93 5.26
N PHE A 119 2.80 -12.71 5.47
CA PHE A 119 1.74 -12.39 6.42
C PHE A 119 2.22 -12.23 7.88
N LYS A 120 3.30 -12.93 8.28
CA LYS A 120 3.85 -12.79 9.63
C LYS A 120 4.50 -11.43 9.81
N GLN A 121 5.27 -10.99 8.82
CA GLN A 121 5.89 -9.67 8.84
C GLN A 121 4.84 -8.55 8.76
N ILE A 122 3.80 -8.72 7.93
CA ILE A 122 2.68 -7.77 7.85
C ILE A 122 2.01 -7.64 9.23
N ALA A 123 1.65 -8.75 9.86
CA ALA A 123 0.99 -8.74 11.16
C ALA A 123 1.86 -8.10 12.25
N ALA A 124 3.17 -8.39 12.26
CA ALA A 124 4.13 -7.79 13.18
C ALA A 124 4.24 -6.26 12.97
N ALA A 125 4.33 -5.80 11.72
CA ALA A 125 4.41 -4.39 11.39
C ALA A 125 3.16 -3.61 11.85
N PHE A 126 1.97 -4.16 11.67
CA PHE A 126 0.74 -3.55 12.19
C PHE A 126 0.69 -3.54 13.71
N ALA A 127 1.20 -4.57 14.40
CA ALA A 127 1.29 -4.61 15.85
C ALA A 127 2.26 -3.54 16.36
N GLU A 128 3.42 -3.38 15.73
CA GLU A 128 4.43 -2.37 16.04
C GLU A 128 3.88 -0.95 15.81
N ALA A 129 3.24 -0.71 14.66
CA ALA A 129 2.60 0.57 14.35
C ALA A 129 1.55 1.00 15.40
N ARG A 130 0.81 0.03 15.98
CA ARG A 130 -0.15 0.32 17.05
C ARG A 130 0.51 0.77 18.35
N GLN A 131 1.73 0.34 18.60
CA GLN A 131 2.50 0.69 19.80
C GLN A 131 3.30 1.98 19.64
N THR A 132 3.58 2.38 18.39
CA THR A 132 4.30 3.62 18.08
C THR A 132 3.52 4.84 18.56
N LYS A 133 4.19 5.72 19.32
CA LYS A 133 3.62 6.94 19.87
C LYS A 133 4.45 8.16 19.51
N GLY A 134 3.77 9.30 19.36
CA GLY A 134 4.39 10.59 19.12
C GLY A 134 4.93 10.81 17.70
N MET A 135 4.76 9.86 16.79
CA MET A 135 5.11 9.99 15.37
C MET A 135 4.26 9.07 14.49
N PRO A 136 3.95 9.44 13.24
CA PRO A 136 3.28 8.56 12.30
C PRO A 136 4.18 7.38 11.90
N THR A 137 3.57 6.31 11.37
CA THR A 137 4.30 5.13 10.90
C THR A 137 4.23 5.01 9.39
N ALA A 138 5.36 4.65 8.75
CA ALA A 138 5.44 4.24 7.36
C ALA A 138 5.90 2.79 7.26
N ILE A 139 5.08 1.92 6.69
CA ILE A 139 5.42 0.53 6.40
C ILE A 139 5.82 0.45 4.93
N ILE A 140 7.08 0.15 4.65
CA ILE A 140 7.59 -0.04 3.29
C ILE A 140 7.53 -1.54 2.99
N ALA A 141 6.51 -1.94 2.26
CA ALA A 141 6.24 -3.34 1.93
C ALA A 141 6.87 -3.69 0.59
N LYS A 142 7.99 -4.42 0.60
CA LYS A 142 8.57 -4.96 -0.63
C LYS A 142 7.67 -6.07 -1.14
N THR A 143 7.10 -5.90 -2.32
CA THR A 143 6.16 -6.83 -2.94
C THR A 143 6.62 -7.26 -4.33
N VAL A 144 5.92 -8.24 -4.87
CA VAL A 144 6.06 -8.66 -6.27
C VAL A 144 4.72 -8.40 -6.97
N LYS A 145 4.72 -7.51 -7.96
CA LYS A 145 3.53 -7.27 -8.79
C LYS A 145 3.09 -8.57 -9.46
N GLY A 146 1.81 -8.93 -9.34
CA GLY A 146 1.27 -10.17 -9.92
C GLY A 146 1.66 -11.46 -9.19
N LYS A 147 2.08 -11.37 -7.91
CA LYS A 147 2.56 -12.49 -7.10
C LYS A 147 1.64 -13.71 -7.15
N GLY A 148 2.23 -14.86 -7.46
CA GLY A 148 1.56 -16.16 -7.49
C GLY A 148 1.05 -16.57 -8.88
N VAL A 149 1.18 -15.70 -9.89
CA VAL A 149 0.82 -16.02 -11.27
C VAL A 149 2.04 -15.81 -12.16
N SER A 150 2.58 -16.91 -12.70
CA SER A 150 3.90 -16.95 -13.34
C SER A 150 4.07 -15.94 -14.48
N PHE A 151 3.06 -15.75 -15.31
CA PHE A 151 3.11 -14.83 -16.45
C PHE A 151 2.79 -13.38 -16.07
N MET A 152 2.36 -13.10 -14.82
CA MET A 152 2.07 -11.76 -14.32
C MET A 152 3.20 -11.20 -13.44
N GLU A 153 3.99 -12.07 -12.79
CA GLU A 153 5.02 -11.62 -11.85
C GLU A 153 6.01 -10.66 -12.52
N ASN A 154 6.19 -9.48 -11.93
CA ASN A 154 7.09 -8.43 -12.39
C ASN A 154 6.85 -7.96 -13.83
N GLN A 155 5.60 -8.07 -14.33
CA GLN A 155 5.24 -7.63 -15.67
C GLN A 155 4.42 -6.34 -15.65
N VAL A 156 4.96 -5.27 -16.21
CA VAL A 156 4.30 -3.95 -16.32
C VAL A 156 2.99 -4.03 -17.12
N SER A 157 2.95 -4.86 -18.15
CA SER A 157 1.80 -5.03 -19.06
C SER A 157 0.50 -5.42 -18.36
N TRP A 158 0.60 -5.98 -17.14
CA TRP A 158 -0.56 -6.34 -16.32
C TRP A 158 -1.07 -5.18 -15.44
N HIS A 159 -0.55 -3.98 -15.62
CA HIS A 159 -1.10 -2.80 -14.97
C HIS A 159 -2.40 -2.38 -15.67
N GLY A 160 -3.53 -2.78 -15.14
CA GLY A 160 -4.85 -2.44 -15.69
C GLY A 160 -5.34 -3.32 -16.86
N THR A 161 -4.70 -4.45 -17.09
CA THR A 161 -5.13 -5.43 -18.11
C THR A 161 -5.82 -6.62 -17.44
N ALA A 162 -6.99 -7.01 -17.95
CA ALA A 162 -7.67 -8.23 -17.51
C ALA A 162 -7.14 -9.45 -18.27
N PRO A 163 -7.00 -10.62 -17.62
CA PRO A 163 -6.66 -11.85 -18.30
C PRO A 163 -7.81 -12.30 -19.23
N ASN A 164 -7.47 -12.93 -20.35
CA ASN A 164 -8.44 -13.67 -21.17
C ASN A 164 -8.78 -15.02 -20.50
N ASP A 165 -9.73 -15.77 -21.09
CA ASP A 165 -10.23 -17.02 -20.49
C ASP A 165 -9.12 -18.06 -20.31
N GLU A 166 -8.22 -18.22 -21.29
CA GLU A 166 -7.09 -19.16 -21.20
C GLU A 166 -6.11 -18.75 -20.08
N GLN A 167 -5.76 -17.50 -20.03
CA GLN A 167 -4.90 -16.93 -18.98
C GLN A 167 -5.53 -17.04 -17.60
N TYR A 168 -6.84 -16.86 -17.51
CA TYR A 168 -7.58 -17.02 -16.27
C TYR A 168 -7.49 -18.48 -15.76
N GLU A 169 -7.68 -19.48 -16.62
CA GLU A 169 -7.58 -20.88 -16.21
C GLU A 169 -6.17 -21.25 -15.73
N ILE A 170 -5.13 -20.76 -16.43
CA ILE A 170 -3.73 -20.96 -16.01
C ILE A 170 -3.48 -20.32 -14.62
N ALA A 171 -3.90 -19.08 -14.44
CA ALA A 171 -3.72 -18.35 -13.16
C ALA A 171 -4.45 -19.06 -12.01
N MET A 172 -5.68 -19.51 -12.24
CA MET A 172 -6.47 -20.24 -11.23
C MET A 172 -5.85 -21.57 -10.85
N GLU A 173 -5.29 -22.29 -11.81
CA GLU A 173 -4.58 -23.56 -11.52
C GLU A 173 -3.32 -23.34 -10.71
N GLU A 174 -2.49 -22.33 -11.03
CA GLU A 174 -1.30 -21.99 -10.28
C GLU A 174 -1.64 -21.59 -8.82
N LEU A 175 -2.64 -20.74 -8.63
CA LEU A 175 -3.09 -20.30 -7.31
C LEU A 175 -3.69 -21.44 -6.49
N ARG A 176 -4.42 -22.36 -7.12
CA ARG A 176 -4.97 -23.54 -6.44
C ARG A 176 -3.85 -24.43 -5.92
N LYS A 177 -2.86 -24.77 -6.76
CA LYS A 177 -1.70 -25.56 -6.36
C LYS A 177 -0.91 -24.93 -5.22
N ALA A 178 -0.69 -23.60 -5.29
CA ALA A 178 -0.03 -22.87 -4.23
C ALA A 178 -0.83 -22.93 -2.91
N GLY A 179 -2.15 -22.79 -2.95
CA GLY A 179 -3.04 -22.92 -1.79
C GLY A 179 -3.01 -24.30 -1.16
N GLU A 180 -3.08 -25.36 -1.98
CA GLU A 180 -2.99 -26.76 -1.50
C GLU A 180 -1.65 -27.03 -0.78
N ALA A 181 -0.55 -26.52 -1.32
CA ALA A 181 0.78 -26.65 -0.71
C ALA A 181 0.88 -25.93 0.66
N LEU A 182 0.12 -24.85 0.86
CA LEU A 182 0.06 -24.14 2.15
C LEU A 182 -0.77 -24.90 3.19
N CYS A 183 -1.84 -25.58 2.77
CA CYS A 183 -2.71 -26.36 3.66
C CYS A 183 -2.08 -27.67 4.14
N GLN A 184 -1.00 -28.14 3.49
CA GLN A 184 -0.28 -29.36 3.86
C GLN A 184 0.85 -29.13 4.89
N LYS A 185 1.13 -27.88 5.25
CA LYS A 185 2.10 -27.47 6.28
C LYS A 185 1.41 -27.18 7.61
#